data_9c2150c91eb0ea52c9be30ed07e455e9
#
_entry.id   9c2150c91eb0ea52c9be30ed07e455e9
#
_cell.length_a   1.000
_cell.length_b   1.000
_cell.length_c   1.000
_cell.angle_alpha   90.00
_cell.angle_beta   90.00
_cell.angle_gamma   90.00
#
_symmetry.space_group_name_H-M   'P 1'
#
loop_
_entity.id
_entity.type
_entity.pdbx_description
1 polymer ?
#
loop_
_entity_poly.entity_id
_entity_poly.type
_entity_poly.pdbx_seq_one_letter_code
_entity_poly.pdbx_strand_id
1 'polypeptide(L)'
;MILLVAGQSGAGWYSLTKLRSRCVEKFGKSQSVLRREDDRFLTGCGQYVDDTTPEGALHGYVLRSSYAHGVITALDTQEAEEAEGVHLVLTAAALETAGLSGKMEASLVKNQDGQLAPNTDRFLLAKDKVRFVGEPVAMVFAETYAQARAAADMIELEVDDLPVHLELQPGGPNLHEAAPNNVAFDWALRDSAQMEAVKAKAAHVLSFEISDTV
;
A
#
# COMPACT_ATOMS: atom_id res chain seq x y z
N MET A 1 22.56 -19.89 18.65
CA MET A 1 23.16 -20.25 19.96
C MET A 1 23.62 -21.69 19.86
N ILE A 2 24.92 -21.89 19.70
CA ILE A 2 25.54 -23.22 19.58
C ILE A 2 25.90 -23.65 20.99
N LEU A 3 25.27 -24.70 21.50
CA LEU A 3 25.61 -25.31 22.77
C LEU A 3 26.61 -26.44 22.49
N LEU A 4 27.87 -26.24 22.87
CA LEU A 4 28.92 -27.24 22.83
C LEU A 4 28.86 -28.04 24.15
N VAL A 5 28.51 -29.32 24.08
CA VAL A 5 28.68 -30.25 25.21
C VAL A 5 29.92 -31.07 24.92
N ALA A 6 30.99 -30.84 25.69
CA ALA A 6 32.20 -31.66 25.67
C ALA A 6 32.02 -32.85 26.61
N GLY A 7 31.90 -34.06 26.06
CA GLY A 7 32.02 -35.29 26.80
C GLY A 7 33.47 -35.73 26.86
N GLN A 8 33.95 -36.14 28.04
CA GLN A 8 35.27 -36.69 28.24
C GLN A 8 35.40 -38.03 27.50
N SER A 9 36.43 -38.09 26.67
CA SER A 9 36.97 -39.24 25.91
C SER A 9 36.54 -39.34 24.45
N GLY A 10 37.43 -38.93 23.55
CA GLY A 10 37.49 -39.39 22.18
C GLY A 10 36.72 -38.51 21.16
N ALA A 11 37.44 -37.78 20.41
CA ALA A 11 37.09 -36.96 19.28
C ALA A 11 35.88 -37.41 18.45
N GLY A 12 34.82 -36.64 18.51
CA GLY A 12 33.70 -36.79 17.60
C GLY A 12 32.77 -35.56 17.75
N TRP A 13 32.93 -34.60 16.86
CA TRP A 13 32.00 -33.51 16.71
C TRP A 13 30.68 -34.01 16.14
N TYR A 14 29.66 -34.14 16.96
CA TYR A 14 28.31 -34.44 16.46
C TYR A 14 27.65 -33.12 16.04
N SER A 15 27.49 -32.99 14.75
CA SER A 15 26.67 -31.90 14.19
C SER A 15 25.21 -32.00 14.65
N LEU A 16 24.69 -30.98 15.27
CA LEU A 16 23.29 -30.88 15.70
C LEU A 16 22.27 -30.96 14.52
N THR A 17 22.73 -30.91 13.30
CA THR A 17 21.92 -31.13 12.09
C THR A 17 21.30 -32.54 12.02
N LYS A 18 21.89 -33.55 12.66
CA LYS A 18 21.33 -34.89 12.69
C LYS A 18 20.23 -35.09 13.75
N LEU A 19 20.10 -34.23 14.71
CA LEU A 19 19.03 -34.31 15.72
C LEU A 19 17.69 -33.74 15.21
N ARG A 20 17.72 -32.89 14.18
CA ARG A 20 16.50 -32.34 13.54
C ARG A 20 15.80 -33.36 12.62
N SER A 21 16.47 -34.40 12.17
CA SER A 21 15.88 -35.39 11.25
C SER A 21 15.02 -36.47 11.93
N ARG A 22 14.83 -36.39 13.25
CA ARG A 22 14.05 -37.40 14.01
C ARG A 22 12.76 -36.88 14.63
N CYS A 23 12.43 -35.61 14.44
CA CYS A 23 11.09 -35.11 14.76
C CYS A 23 10.22 -35.18 13.50
N VAL A 24 9.89 -36.42 13.14
CA VAL A 24 9.13 -36.70 11.95
C VAL A 24 7.71 -37.05 12.32
N GLU A 25 6.84 -36.52 11.47
CA GLU A 25 5.61 -37.21 11.08
C GLU A 25 4.45 -37.08 12.06
N LYS A 26 4.10 -35.85 12.37
CA LYS A 26 2.68 -35.59 12.57
C LYS A 26 2.26 -34.53 11.56
N PHE A 27 1.68 -34.95 10.46
CA PHE A 27 0.78 -34.11 9.69
C PHE A 27 -0.32 -33.67 10.66
N GLY A 28 -0.24 -32.47 11.19
CA GLY A 28 -1.21 -32.03 12.16
C GLY A 28 -1.05 -30.57 12.57
N LYS A 29 -2.07 -30.05 13.20
CA LYS A 29 -2.09 -28.72 13.82
C LYS A 29 -0.90 -28.57 14.76
N SER A 30 -0.26 -27.39 14.74
CA SER A 30 0.85 -27.00 15.64
C SER A 30 2.24 -27.52 15.26
N GLN A 31 2.47 -27.93 14.02
CA GLN A 31 3.83 -28.14 13.55
C GLN A 31 4.42 -26.84 13.01
N SER A 32 5.62 -26.52 13.50
CA SER A 32 6.42 -25.44 12.92
C SER A 32 6.92 -25.88 11.55
N VAL A 33 6.36 -25.30 10.49
CA VAL A 33 6.85 -25.49 9.13
C VAL A 33 7.95 -24.46 8.90
N LEU A 34 9.16 -24.92 8.62
CA LEU A 34 10.27 -24.05 8.25
C LEU A 34 10.05 -23.51 6.82
N ARG A 35 10.24 -22.23 6.63
CA ARG A 35 10.23 -21.63 5.31
C ARG A 35 11.46 -22.11 4.53
N ARG A 36 11.29 -22.38 3.25
CA ARG A 36 12.40 -22.82 2.38
C ARG A 36 13.50 -21.77 2.26
N GLU A 37 13.12 -20.52 2.39
CA GLU A 37 14.01 -19.38 2.25
C GLU A 37 14.81 -19.06 3.53
N ASP A 38 14.41 -19.58 4.69
CA ASP A 38 15.03 -19.23 5.98
C ASP A 38 16.55 -19.50 6.00
N ASP A 39 16.98 -20.62 5.44
CA ASP A 39 18.40 -20.95 5.38
C ASP A 39 19.21 -19.91 4.59
N ARG A 40 18.66 -19.44 3.48
CA ARG A 40 19.27 -18.43 2.62
C ARG A 40 19.33 -17.05 3.31
N PHE A 41 18.23 -16.66 3.96
CA PHE A 41 18.16 -15.37 4.67
C PHE A 41 19.02 -15.36 5.94
N LEU A 42 18.99 -16.44 6.71
CA LEU A 42 19.78 -16.54 7.95
C LEU A 42 21.30 -16.62 7.71
N THR A 43 21.71 -17.07 6.53
CA THR A 43 23.13 -17.16 6.14
C THR A 43 23.63 -15.93 5.38
N GLY A 44 22.80 -14.91 5.19
CA GLY A 44 23.15 -13.69 4.45
C GLY A 44 23.21 -13.88 2.93
N CYS A 45 22.67 -14.99 2.41
CA CYS A 45 22.60 -15.26 0.97
C CYS A 45 21.21 -14.89 0.39
N GLY A 46 20.39 -14.20 1.17
CA GLY A 46 19.12 -13.66 0.70
C GLY A 46 19.32 -12.53 -0.31
N GLN A 47 18.41 -12.43 -1.25
CA GLN A 47 18.35 -11.32 -2.20
C GLN A 47 16.93 -10.76 -2.20
N TYR A 48 16.82 -9.48 -2.00
CA TYR A 48 15.60 -8.69 -2.16
C TYR A 48 15.65 -7.89 -3.46
N VAL A 49 14.56 -7.24 -3.80
CA VAL A 49 14.48 -6.42 -5.02
C VAL A 49 15.56 -5.32 -5.03
N ASP A 50 15.79 -4.69 -3.89
CA ASP A 50 16.78 -3.61 -3.76
C ASP A 50 18.23 -4.09 -3.89
N ASP A 51 18.50 -5.40 -3.70
CA ASP A 51 19.84 -5.97 -3.90
C ASP A 51 20.13 -6.25 -5.38
N THR A 52 19.11 -6.10 -6.26
CA THR A 52 19.22 -6.41 -7.68
C THR A 52 18.96 -5.14 -8.48
N THR A 53 20.00 -4.33 -8.68
CA THR A 53 19.90 -3.13 -9.50
C THR A 53 20.52 -3.40 -10.88
N PRO A 54 19.72 -3.43 -11.96
CA PRO A 54 20.24 -3.54 -13.33
C PRO A 54 21.15 -2.35 -13.67
N GLU A 55 22.14 -2.58 -14.53
CA GLU A 55 22.97 -1.50 -15.06
C GLU A 55 22.12 -0.51 -15.85
N GLY A 56 22.27 0.78 -15.57
CA GLY A 56 21.50 1.85 -16.22
C GLY A 56 20.07 2.01 -15.67
N ALA A 57 19.73 1.37 -14.56
CA ALA A 57 18.44 1.59 -13.91
C ALA A 57 18.33 3.02 -13.39
N LEU A 58 17.18 3.65 -13.62
CA LEU A 58 16.86 4.94 -13.03
C LEU A 58 16.15 4.77 -11.68
N HIS A 59 16.35 5.74 -10.82
CA HIS A 59 15.68 5.83 -9.52
C HIS A 59 14.44 6.72 -9.63
N GLY A 60 13.29 6.21 -9.19
CA GLY A 60 12.03 6.95 -9.16
C GLY A 60 11.73 7.51 -7.79
N TYR A 61 11.30 8.77 -7.74
CA TYR A 61 10.78 9.40 -6.53
C TYR A 61 9.38 9.97 -6.79
N VAL A 62 8.44 9.69 -5.89
CA VAL A 62 7.05 10.14 -6.00
C VAL A 62 6.86 11.38 -5.14
N LEU A 63 6.57 12.52 -5.77
CA LEU A 63 6.11 13.72 -5.10
C LEU A 63 4.67 13.50 -4.63
N ARG A 64 4.44 13.73 -3.34
CA ARG A 64 3.14 13.56 -2.70
C ARG A 64 2.62 14.90 -2.18
N SER A 65 1.30 15.10 -2.32
CA SER A 65 0.63 16.29 -1.81
C SER A 65 0.71 16.40 -0.29
N SER A 66 0.99 17.59 0.19
CA SER A 66 0.82 17.97 1.60
C SER A 66 -0.60 18.48 1.92
N TYR A 67 -1.41 18.71 0.89
CA TYR A 67 -2.79 19.20 1.02
C TYR A 67 -3.75 18.06 1.27
N ALA A 68 -4.73 18.29 2.12
CA ALA A 68 -5.72 17.28 2.47
C ALA A 68 -6.84 17.16 1.43
N HIS A 69 -7.34 18.27 0.89
CA HIS A 69 -8.33 18.30 -0.18
C HIS A 69 -8.30 19.65 -0.87
N GLY A 70 -8.21 19.68 -2.18
CA GLY A 70 -8.21 20.92 -2.92
C GLY A 70 -8.13 20.74 -4.44
N VAL A 71 -8.37 21.82 -5.15
CA VAL A 71 -8.24 21.87 -6.61
C VAL A 71 -6.80 22.25 -6.96
N ILE A 72 -6.16 21.48 -7.81
CA ILE A 72 -4.84 21.81 -8.34
C ILE A 72 -5.00 22.97 -9.33
N THR A 73 -4.44 24.13 -9.01
CA THR A 73 -4.48 25.31 -9.85
C THR A 73 -3.26 25.46 -10.72
N ALA A 74 -2.10 25.01 -10.23
CA ALA A 74 -0.86 24.92 -11.00
C ALA A 74 0.01 23.77 -10.54
N LEU A 75 0.75 23.20 -11.47
CA LEU A 75 1.81 22.23 -11.23
C LEU A 75 2.95 22.55 -12.18
N ASP A 76 3.98 23.23 -11.66
CA ASP A 76 5.17 23.59 -12.45
C ASP A 76 6.28 22.57 -12.22
N THR A 77 6.74 21.94 -13.28
CA THR A 77 7.77 20.88 -13.27
C THR A 77 9.04 21.34 -14.00
N GLN A 78 9.08 22.55 -14.54
CA GLN A 78 10.15 22.99 -15.45
C GLN A 78 11.53 22.90 -14.79
N GLU A 79 11.69 23.43 -13.58
CA GLU A 79 12.96 23.41 -12.87
C GLU A 79 13.41 21.97 -12.56
N ALA A 80 12.48 21.09 -12.23
CA ALA A 80 12.76 19.68 -11.99
C ALA A 80 13.18 18.92 -13.26
N GLU A 81 12.60 19.25 -14.41
CA GLU A 81 12.94 18.64 -15.70
C GLU A 81 14.33 19.05 -16.18
N GLU A 82 14.77 20.27 -15.85
CA GLU A 82 16.08 20.81 -16.20
C GLU A 82 17.19 20.42 -15.20
N ALA A 83 16.83 19.77 -14.08
CA ALA A 83 17.79 19.41 -13.03
C ALA A 83 18.77 18.32 -13.48
N GLU A 84 20.02 18.40 -12.99
CA GLU A 84 21.09 17.49 -13.36
C GLU A 84 20.77 16.02 -13.00
N GLY A 85 20.91 15.13 -13.99
CA GLY A 85 20.68 13.69 -13.84
C GLY A 85 19.21 13.28 -13.87
N VAL A 86 18.28 14.21 -14.11
CA VAL A 86 16.86 13.91 -14.33
C VAL A 86 16.63 13.51 -15.78
N HIS A 87 15.93 12.41 -15.97
CA HIS A 87 15.61 11.87 -17.29
C HIS A 87 14.14 12.06 -17.64
N LEU A 88 13.25 12.06 -16.66
CA LEU A 88 11.82 12.13 -16.89
C LEU A 88 11.09 12.64 -15.66
N VAL A 89 10.13 13.54 -15.86
CA VAL A 89 9.11 13.92 -14.88
C VAL A 89 7.75 13.51 -15.41
N LEU A 90 7.05 12.65 -14.68
CA LEU A 90 5.71 12.21 -15.01
C LEU A 90 4.68 12.95 -14.18
N THR A 91 3.69 13.52 -14.88
CA THR A 91 2.48 14.10 -14.32
C THR A 91 1.24 13.39 -14.91
N ALA A 92 0.07 13.65 -14.36
CA ALA A 92 -1.18 13.15 -14.96
C ALA A 92 -1.33 13.61 -16.42
N ALA A 93 -0.99 14.86 -16.73
CA ALA A 93 -1.03 15.42 -18.07
C ALA A 93 -0.03 14.74 -19.04
N ALA A 94 1.18 14.42 -18.56
CA ALA A 94 2.18 13.70 -19.33
C ALA A 94 1.71 12.28 -19.71
N LEU A 95 1.08 11.57 -18.76
CA LEU A 95 0.49 10.25 -19.01
C LEU A 95 -0.61 10.32 -20.08
N GLU A 96 -1.52 11.29 -20.00
CA GLU A 96 -2.58 11.47 -20.98
C GLU A 96 -2.02 11.80 -22.38
N THR A 97 -1.01 12.67 -22.43
CA THR A 97 -0.33 13.01 -23.69
C THR A 97 0.32 11.80 -24.33
N ALA A 98 0.85 10.89 -23.53
CA ALA A 98 1.41 9.61 -23.97
C ALA A 98 0.33 8.57 -24.35
N GLY A 99 -0.96 8.90 -24.22
CA GLY A 99 -2.07 7.98 -24.51
C GLY A 99 -2.23 6.87 -23.46
N LEU A 100 -1.65 7.04 -22.27
CA LEU A 100 -1.77 6.10 -21.18
C LEU A 100 -2.96 6.45 -20.28
N SER A 101 -3.70 5.44 -19.83
CA SER A 101 -4.73 5.66 -18.82
C SER A 101 -4.05 6.00 -17.49
N GLY A 102 -4.24 7.23 -17.03
CA GLY A 102 -3.80 7.65 -15.70
C GLY A 102 -4.70 7.13 -14.57
N LYS A 103 -5.69 6.30 -14.87
CA LYS A 103 -6.66 5.76 -13.91
C LYS A 103 -6.39 4.29 -13.62
N MET A 104 -6.52 3.92 -12.36
CA MET A 104 -6.63 2.53 -11.96
C MET A 104 -8.03 2.01 -12.31
N GLU A 105 -8.11 0.77 -12.78
CA GLU A 105 -9.41 0.14 -13.00
C GLU A 105 -10.19 0.03 -11.70
N ALA A 106 -11.48 0.34 -11.78
CA ALA A 106 -12.36 0.25 -10.63
C ALA A 106 -12.60 -1.21 -10.25
N SER A 107 -12.59 -1.49 -8.96
CA SER A 107 -13.12 -2.73 -8.44
C SER A 107 -14.65 -2.70 -8.53
N LEU A 108 -15.22 -3.60 -9.33
CA LEU A 108 -16.67 -3.70 -9.49
C LEU A 108 -17.27 -4.43 -8.28
N VAL A 109 -17.61 -3.68 -7.26
CA VAL A 109 -18.36 -4.18 -6.09
C VAL A 109 -19.84 -4.03 -6.36
N LYS A 110 -20.63 -5.07 -6.04
CA LYS A 110 -22.09 -4.96 -6.04
C LYS A 110 -22.59 -4.56 -4.65
N ASN A 111 -23.39 -3.53 -4.63
CA ASN A 111 -24.09 -3.10 -3.43
C ASN A 111 -25.18 -4.12 -3.00
N GLN A 112 -25.72 -3.97 -1.80
CA GLN A 112 -26.78 -4.83 -1.28
C GLN A 112 -28.05 -4.85 -2.14
N ASP A 113 -28.33 -3.76 -2.86
CA ASP A 113 -29.43 -3.64 -3.83
C ASP A 113 -29.16 -4.35 -5.17
N GLY A 114 -27.98 -4.95 -5.34
CA GLY A 114 -27.54 -5.64 -6.56
C GLY A 114 -27.00 -4.72 -7.64
N GLN A 115 -27.04 -3.39 -7.46
CA GLN A 115 -26.43 -2.44 -8.39
C GLN A 115 -24.91 -2.39 -8.22
N LEU A 116 -24.21 -2.02 -9.27
CA LEU A 116 -22.78 -1.76 -9.16
C LEU A 116 -22.53 -0.50 -8.32
N ALA A 117 -21.53 -0.57 -7.45
CA ALA A 117 -21.07 0.59 -6.72
C ALA A 117 -20.58 1.69 -7.68
N PRO A 118 -20.74 2.97 -7.31
CA PRO A 118 -20.25 4.06 -8.13
C PRO A 118 -18.73 3.94 -8.36
N ASN A 119 -18.32 4.24 -9.59
CA ASN A 119 -16.91 4.27 -9.92
C ASN A 119 -16.28 5.55 -9.36
N THR A 120 -15.58 5.44 -8.25
CA THR A 120 -14.72 6.51 -7.75
C THR A 120 -13.38 6.42 -8.45
N ASP A 121 -13.11 7.36 -9.35
CA ASP A 121 -11.86 7.42 -10.09
C ASP A 121 -10.66 7.45 -9.13
N ARG A 122 -9.73 6.49 -9.32
CA ARG A 122 -8.44 6.48 -8.66
C ARG A 122 -7.37 6.79 -9.68
N PHE A 123 -6.78 7.96 -9.56
CA PHE A 123 -5.68 8.34 -10.44
C PHE A 123 -4.37 7.79 -9.92
N LEU A 124 -3.46 7.45 -10.83
CA LEU A 124 -2.07 7.10 -10.51
C LEU A 124 -1.32 8.33 -10.00
N LEU A 125 -1.57 9.47 -10.64
CA LEU A 125 -1.09 10.79 -10.23
C LEU A 125 -2.30 11.73 -10.23
N ALA A 126 -2.42 12.57 -9.21
CA ALA A 126 -3.52 13.52 -9.09
C ALA A 126 -3.60 14.43 -10.32
N LYS A 127 -4.81 14.59 -10.87
CA LYS A 127 -5.04 15.34 -12.10
C LYS A 127 -5.59 16.73 -11.82
N ASP A 128 -6.80 16.80 -11.32
CA ASP A 128 -7.53 18.07 -11.14
C ASP A 128 -7.67 18.46 -9.67
N LYS A 129 -7.63 17.45 -8.79
CA LYS A 129 -7.84 17.62 -7.34
C LYS A 129 -6.94 16.67 -6.56
N VAL A 130 -6.50 17.15 -5.41
CA VAL A 130 -5.99 16.29 -4.34
C VAL A 130 -7.11 15.99 -3.36
N ARG A 131 -7.18 14.74 -2.86
CA ARG A 131 -8.28 14.25 -2.02
C ARG A 131 -7.84 13.77 -0.66
N PHE A 132 -6.54 13.59 -0.47
CA PHE A 132 -5.95 13.19 0.82
C PHE A 132 -4.48 13.58 0.89
N VAL A 133 -3.98 13.77 2.11
CA VAL A 133 -2.55 14.01 2.35
C VAL A 133 -1.75 12.78 1.90
N GLY A 134 -0.72 13.02 1.10
CA GLY A 134 0.12 11.96 0.54
C GLY A 134 -0.36 11.41 -0.80
N GLU A 135 -1.41 11.98 -1.42
CA GLU A 135 -1.80 11.62 -2.78
C GLU A 135 -0.65 11.88 -3.77
N PRO A 136 -0.27 10.90 -4.62
CA PRO A 136 0.77 11.10 -5.61
C PRO A 136 0.40 12.20 -6.61
N VAL A 137 1.30 13.14 -6.86
CA VAL A 137 1.08 14.27 -7.79
C VAL A 137 1.97 14.18 -9.02
N ALA A 138 3.25 13.86 -8.80
CA ALA A 138 4.23 13.70 -9.86
C ALA A 138 5.22 12.59 -9.51
N MET A 139 5.94 12.08 -10.50
CA MET A 139 7.02 11.11 -10.30
C MET A 139 8.23 11.53 -11.10
N VAL A 140 9.38 11.66 -10.43
CA VAL A 140 10.65 12.04 -11.03
C VAL A 140 11.55 10.82 -11.17
N PHE A 141 12.18 10.65 -12.32
CA PHE A 141 13.17 9.60 -12.59
C PHE A 141 14.53 10.23 -12.86
N ALA A 142 15.53 9.83 -12.09
CA ALA A 142 16.90 10.34 -12.21
C ALA A 142 17.93 9.22 -12.07
N GLU A 143 19.21 9.53 -12.34
CA GLU A 143 20.32 8.59 -12.24
C GLU A 143 20.55 8.07 -10.81
N THR A 144 20.23 8.90 -9.81
CA THR A 144 20.31 8.53 -8.40
C THR A 144 19.05 8.91 -7.64
N TYR A 145 18.75 8.20 -6.56
CA TYR A 145 17.64 8.52 -5.68
C TYR A 145 17.72 9.93 -5.09
N ALA A 146 18.94 10.40 -4.77
CA ALA A 146 19.16 11.73 -4.21
C ALA A 146 18.80 12.83 -5.24
N GLN A 147 19.17 12.66 -6.50
CA GLN A 147 18.80 13.57 -7.59
C GLN A 147 17.29 13.56 -7.84
N ALA A 148 16.67 12.38 -7.90
CA ALA A 148 15.23 12.27 -8.08
C ALA A 148 14.43 13.00 -6.98
N ARG A 149 14.88 12.86 -5.72
CA ARG A 149 14.28 13.53 -4.58
C ARG A 149 14.50 15.05 -4.63
N ALA A 150 15.74 15.49 -4.87
CA ALA A 150 16.05 16.91 -4.93
C ALA A 150 15.26 17.61 -6.05
N ALA A 151 15.14 16.99 -7.22
CA ALA A 151 14.34 17.51 -8.31
C ALA A 151 12.83 17.52 -7.98
N ALA A 152 12.32 16.51 -7.27
CA ALA A 152 10.94 16.53 -6.82
C ALA A 152 10.64 17.68 -5.85
N ASP A 153 11.61 18.07 -5.02
CA ASP A 153 11.49 19.20 -4.10
C ASP A 153 11.48 20.58 -4.85
N MET A 154 11.85 20.61 -6.16
CA MET A 154 11.78 21.81 -7.01
C MET A 154 10.43 21.96 -7.70
N ILE A 155 9.58 20.95 -7.67
CA ILE A 155 8.25 21.00 -8.29
C ILE A 155 7.34 21.91 -7.45
N GLU A 156 6.77 22.93 -8.07
CA GLU A 156 5.81 23.83 -7.43
C GLU A 156 4.38 23.33 -7.65
N LEU A 157 3.67 23.09 -6.55
CA LEU A 157 2.27 22.66 -6.54
C LEU A 157 1.41 23.73 -5.88
N GLU A 158 0.48 24.33 -6.63
CA GLU A 158 -0.51 25.26 -6.12
C GLU A 158 -1.87 24.56 -6.02
N VAL A 159 -2.53 24.73 -4.87
CA VAL A 159 -3.82 24.10 -4.59
C VAL A 159 -4.74 25.07 -3.89
N ASP A 160 -5.94 25.24 -4.43
CA ASP A 160 -7.03 25.93 -3.76
C ASP A 160 -7.73 24.97 -2.80
N ASP A 161 -7.68 25.27 -1.51
CA ASP A 161 -8.23 24.42 -0.46
C ASP A 161 -9.73 24.19 -0.60
N LEU A 162 -10.16 22.96 -0.41
CA LEU A 162 -11.55 22.56 -0.31
C LEU A 162 -11.85 22.02 1.10
N PRO A 163 -13.14 22.02 1.51
CA PRO A 163 -13.53 21.43 2.78
C PRO A 163 -13.11 19.98 2.90
N VAL A 164 -12.57 19.60 4.05
CA VAL A 164 -12.04 18.27 4.35
C VAL A 164 -13.10 17.43 5.05
N HIS A 165 -13.12 16.14 4.77
CA HIS A 165 -13.95 15.15 5.47
C HIS A 165 -13.03 14.13 6.18
N LEU A 166 -12.98 14.21 7.51
CA LEU A 166 -12.08 13.40 8.33
C LEU A 166 -12.76 12.19 8.99
N GLU A 167 -14.10 12.19 9.01
CA GLU A 167 -14.86 11.17 9.70
C GLU A 167 -15.25 10.04 8.75
N LEU A 168 -15.12 8.78 9.21
CA LEU A 168 -15.53 7.59 8.47
C LEU A 168 -17.05 7.36 8.60
N GLN A 169 -17.84 8.35 8.17
CA GLN A 169 -19.30 8.28 8.17
C GLN A 169 -19.86 8.91 6.90
N PRO A 170 -21.07 8.50 6.44
CA PRO A 170 -21.72 9.13 5.31
C PRO A 170 -22.00 10.61 5.56
N GLY A 171 -21.94 11.43 4.50
CA GLY A 171 -22.20 12.87 4.55
C GLY A 171 -20.96 13.72 4.40
N GLY A 172 -21.07 15.01 4.74
CA GLY A 172 -20.01 15.99 4.57
C GLY A 172 -19.79 16.43 3.12
N PRO A 173 -18.70 17.18 2.85
CA PRO A 173 -18.35 17.59 1.50
C PRO A 173 -17.98 16.39 0.64
N ASN A 174 -18.52 16.31 -0.59
CA ASN A 174 -18.24 15.21 -1.50
C ASN A 174 -16.81 15.24 -2.01
N LEU A 175 -16.06 14.17 -1.79
CA LEU A 175 -14.72 13.98 -2.33
C LEU A 175 -14.75 13.51 -3.79
N HIS A 176 -15.75 12.68 -4.15
CA HIS A 176 -15.99 12.20 -5.51
C HIS A 176 -17.41 12.51 -5.95
N GLU A 177 -17.56 13.08 -7.14
CA GLU A 177 -18.87 13.40 -7.70
C GLU A 177 -19.74 12.16 -7.92
N ALA A 178 -19.11 11.03 -8.28
CA ALA A 178 -19.78 9.77 -8.50
C ALA A 178 -20.28 9.09 -7.20
N ALA A 179 -19.77 9.50 -6.04
CA ALA A 179 -20.11 8.91 -4.74
C ALA A 179 -20.74 9.97 -3.81
N PRO A 180 -22.03 10.30 -3.99
CA PRO A 180 -22.72 11.25 -3.13
C PRO A 180 -22.70 10.76 -1.68
N ASN A 181 -22.59 11.70 -0.75
CA ASN A 181 -22.44 11.43 0.69
C ASN A 181 -21.18 10.62 1.06
N ASN A 182 -20.16 10.60 0.18
CA ASN A 182 -18.91 9.88 0.38
C ASN A 182 -19.06 8.36 0.60
N VAL A 183 -20.15 7.77 0.11
CA VAL A 183 -20.38 6.32 0.16
C VAL A 183 -19.88 5.71 -1.14
N ALA A 184 -18.72 5.04 -1.09
CA ALA A 184 -18.12 4.39 -2.25
C ALA A 184 -18.81 3.06 -2.59
N PHE A 185 -19.29 2.32 -1.59
CA PHE A 185 -20.09 1.09 -1.76
C PHE A 185 -20.82 0.73 -0.47
N ASP A 186 -21.91 0.01 -0.62
CA ASP A 186 -22.70 -0.56 0.47
C ASP A 186 -22.78 -2.08 0.25
N TRP A 187 -21.84 -2.80 0.85
CA TRP A 187 -21.70 -4.24 0.68
C TRP A 187 -21.96 -4.99 1.98
N ALA A 188 -22.69 -6.08 1.90
CA ALA A 188 -22.90 -6.98 3.01
C ALA A 188 -22.72 -8.44 2.59
N LEU A 189 -22.11 -9.22 3.47
CA LEU A 189 -22.05 -10.66 3.38
C LEU A 189 -22.92 -11.25 4.49
N ARG A 190 -23.95 -11.98 4.14
CA ARG A 190 -24.93 -12.64 5.00
C ARG A 190 -26.25 -11.91 5.11
N ASP A 191 -27.23 -12.63 5.63
CA ASP A 191 -28.59 -12.18 5.86
C ASP A 191 -28.68 -11.45 7.21
N SER A 192 -28.86 -10.13 7.17
CA SER A 192 -28.99 -9.29 8.36
C SER A 192 -30.23 -9.67 9.20
N ALA A 193 -31.33 -10.10 8.55
CA ALA A 193 -32.54 -10.50 9.25
C ALA A 193 -32.34 -11.77 10.08
N GLN A 194 -31.56 -12.74 9.58
CA GLN A 194 -31.19 -13.93 10.37
C GLN A 194 -30.30 -13.56 11.56
N MET A 195 -29.37 -12.64 11.40
CA MET A 195 -28.52 -12.17 12.49
C MET A 195 -29.33 -11.49 13.58
N GLU A 196 -30.26 -10.62 13.24
CA GLU A 196 -31.16 -9.96 14.19
C GLU A 196 -32.09 -10.96 14.90
N ALA A 197 -32.59 -11.96 14.20
CA ALA A 197 -33.39 -13.03 14.80
C ALA A 197 -32.58 -13.89 15.80
N VAL A 198 -31.28 -14.09 15.56
CA VAL A 198 -30.39 -14.79 16.51
C VAL A 198 -30.07 -13.91 17.71
N LYS A 199 -29.77 -12.63 17.52
CA LYS A 199 -29.55 -11.68 18.62
C LYS A 199 -30.78 -11.56 19.52
N ALA A 200 -32.01 -11.49 18.94
CA ALA A 200 -33.24 -11.40 19.70
C ALA A 200 -33.51 -12.61 20.60
N LYS A 201 -32.94 -13.78 20.28
CA LYS A 201 -33.05 -15.01 21.08
C LYS A 201 -31.87 -15.26 22.01
N ALA A 202 -30.81 -14.46 21.92
CA ALA A 202 -29.64 -14.62 22.75
C ALA A 202 -29.94 -14.22 24.21
N ALA A 203 -29.45 -15.00 25.15
CA ALA A 203 -29.60 -14.70 26.58
C ALA A 203 -28.86 -13.40 26.97
N HIS A 204 -27.76 -13.11 26.30
CA HIS A 204 -26.96 -11.91 26.48
C HIS A 204 -26.42 -11.42 25.15
N VAL A 205 -26.48 -10.13 24.90
CA VAL A 205 -25.84 -9.45 23.77
C VAL A 205 -24.89 -8.41 24.32
N LEU A 206 -23.62 -8.46 23.92
CA LEU A 206 -22.61 -7.45 24.24
C LEU A 206 -22.31 -6.66 22.98
N SER A 207 -22.39 -5.35 23.08
CA SER A 207 -21.91 -4.43 22.06
C SER A 207 -20.74 -3.63 22.61
N PHE A 208 -19.70 -3.49 21.79
CA PHE A 208 -18.58 -2.60 22.11
C PHE A 208 -18.11 -1.94 20.81
N GLU A 209 -17.64 -0.73 20.96
CA GLU A 209 -17.05 0.06 19.90
C GLU A 209 -15.54 -0.01 20.00
N ILE A 210 -14.89 -0.28 18.87
CA ILE A 210 -13.44 -0.20 18.75
C ILE A 210 -13.14 0.95 17.82
N SER A 211 -12.43 1.96 18.34
CA SER A 211 -11.91 3.06 17.53
C SER A 211 -10.41 2.87 17.39
N ASP A 212 -9.95 2.78 16.14
CA ASP A 212 -8.55 2.78 15.80
C ASP A 212 -8.20 4.15 15.20
N THR A 213 -7.29 4.85 15.84
CA THR A 213 -6.76 6.14 15.35
C THR A 213 -5.46 5.85 14.63
N VAL A 214 -5.46 5.96 13.31
CA VAL A 214 -4.26 5.87 12.47
C VAL A 214 -3.49 7.20 12.52
#